data_e5818152a988ad7a3bdb51aafbe76c6d
#
_entry.id   e5818152a988ad7a3bdb51aafbe76c6d
#
_cell.length_a   1.000
_cell.length_b   1.000
_cell.length_c   1.000
_cell.angle_alpha   90.00
_cell.angle_beta   90.00
_cell.angle_gamma   90.00
#
_symmetry.space_group_name_H-M   'P 1'
#
loop_
_entity.id
_entity.type
_entity.pdbx_description
1 polymer ?
#
loop_
_entity_poly.entity_id
_entity_poly.type
_entity_poly.pdbx_seq_one_letter_code
_entity_poly.pdbx_strand_id
1 'polypeptide(L)'
;MPNLELHRLAHVPLSHVFHRPSAAAAASASASAIRTASSPREALLLFKFRVRRRQGLHDDPFETHAAVFALKSCFHAPLAALLPHLHAYLIKTNLCSHVYVASALLHAYALSSPVGARALFDEIPHRNVVTENTMLACLARGDDLSAARTLFNAMPEKDIATWSTMIGAYMERGQRAIGLALFRDMMSDGDLKPDPLMLVTLLSGGSSTGSLRLMGRSIHAYAEKHGLEINVQLGTSLIAVYAKSGCLKSAFHVFERIPERNVMHWTAMICGLATHGHGNDAVAFFDKMREAGVRPNEITFTGVLNACCHAGLIEEGRRYYVSMVEEFGYEPGIHHYGCMVDLFAKAGRLEDAYKIIENMRAEPNIVIWTCFLAACRKHKNFEIAKKGLEKVLSMAVPDEDGGVYTLISDLYALGGKWNDVERVRRLMDENFVKKKRGSSFIEVKERRTLVATMK
;
A
#
# COMPACT_ATOMS: atom_id res chain seq x y z
N MET A 1 -25.69 5.50 21.39
CA MET A 1 -26.10 4.32 22.17
C MET A 1 -25.46 3.04 21.57
N PRO A 2 -24.17 2.74 21.83
CA PRO A 2 -23.51 1.53 21.36
C PRO A 2 -23.41 0.40 22.41
N ASN A 3 -23.94 0.59 23.63
CA ASN A 3 -23.73 -0.38 24.72
C ASN A 3 -24.79 -1.49 24.83
N LEU A 4 -25.81 -1.51 23.99
CA LEU A 4 -26.89 -2.51 24.08
C LEU A 4 -26.68 -3.75 23.22
N GLU A 5 -25.79 -3.70 22.22
CA GLU A 5 -25.48 -4.89 21.39
C GLU A 5 -24.40 -5.80 22.01
N LEU A 6 -23.50 -5.25 22.80
CA LEU A 6 -22.45 -6.04 23.49
C LEU A 6 -23.03 -6.96 24.59
N HIS A 7 -24.14 -6.60 25.21
CA HIS A 7 -24.81 -7.44 26.21
C HIS A 7 -25.59 -8.62 25.61
N ARG A 8 -26.04 -8.55 24.36
CA ARG A 8 -26.74 -9.66 23.69
C ARG A 8 -25.83 -10.78 23.21
N LEU A 9 -24.58 -10.49 22.92
CA LEU A 9 -23.59 -11.49 22.49
C LEU A 9 -22.92 -12.24 23.67
N ALA A 10 -23.00 -11.71 24.87
CA ALA A 10 -22.47 -12.34 26.09
C ALA A 10 -23.22 -13.59 26.53
N HIS A 11 -24.44 -13.82 26.04
CA HIS A 11 -25.33 -14.95 26.44
C HIS A 11 -25.47 -16.05 25.40
N VAL A 12 -24.72 -16.04 24.28
CA VAL A 12 -24.70 -17.17 23.37
C VAL A 12 -23.83 -18.28 24.00
N PRO A 13 -24.43 -19.43 24.39
CA PRO A 13 -23.65 -20.52 24.94
C PRO A 13 -22.64 -20.96 23.88
N LEU A 14 -21.37 -21.00 24.24
CA LEU A 14 -20.26 -21.45 23.37
C LEU A 14 -20.48 -22.85 22.74
N SER A 15 -21.51 -23.56 23.19
CA SER A 15 -21.92 -24.88 22.69
C SER A 15 -22.53 -24.85 21.27
N HIS A 16 -23.08 -23.73 20.81
CA HIS A 16 -23.76 -23.67 19.50
C HIS A 16 -22.88 -23.23 18.33
N VAL A 17 -21.66 -22.78 18.60
CA VAL A 17 -20.78 -22.20 17.56
C VAL A 17 -19.75 -23.24 17.04
N PHE A 18 -19.57 -24.39 17.75
CA PHE A 18 -18.50 -25.32 17.44
C PHE A 18 -19.02 -26.78 17.33
N HIS A 19 -18.82 -27.41 16.18
CA HIS A 19 -18.91 -28.86 16.05
C HIS A 19 -17.86 -29.54 16.93
N ARG A 20 -18.19 -30.69 17.55
CA ARG A 20 -17.27 -31.48 18.39
C ARG A 20 -16.07 -31.93 17.54
N PRO A 21 -14.80 -31.73 18.02
CA PRO A 21 -13.65 -32.33 17.35
C PRO A 21 -13.71 -33.86 17.43
N SER A 22 -13.06 -34.54 16.48
CA SER A 22 -12.99 -36.01 16.49
C SER A 22 -12.38 -36.53 17.81
N ALA A 23 -12.80 -37.68 18.27
CA ALA A 23 -12.34 -38.31 19.51
C ALA A 23 -10.79 -38.47 19.57
N ALA A 24 -10.15 -38.67 18.42
CA ALA A 24 -8.69 -38.75 18.27
C ALA A 24 -7.98 -37.42 18.52
N ALA A 25 -8.53 -36.29 18.07
CA ALA A 25 -7.99 -34.95 18.32
C ALA A 25 -8.11 -34.55 19.80
N ALA A 26 -9.16 -35.01 20.49
CA ALA A 26 -9.37 -34.76 21.90
C ALA A 26 -8.38 -35.53 22.82
N ALA A 27 -7.81 -36.64 22.36
CA ALA A 27 -6.89 -37.46 23.16
C ALA A 27 -5.46 -36.87 23.23
N SER A 28 -5.04 -36.06 22.24
CA SER A 28 -3.66 -35.54 22.14
C SER A 28 -3.57 -34.02 22.20
N ALA A 29 -4.34 -33.38 23.10
CA ALA A 29 -4.27 -31.91 23.26
C ALA A 29 -2.93 -31.45 23.86
N SER A 30 -1.83 -31.73 23.18
CA SER A 30 -0.50 -31.21 23.50
C SER A 30 -0.30 -29.80 22.97
N ALA A 31 0.64 -29.02 23.53
CA ALA A 31 0.99 -27.71 22.97
C ALA A 31 1.44 -27.81 21.51
N SER A 32 2.05 -28.94 21.12
CA SER A 32 2.41 -29.24 19.74
C SER A 32 1.18 -29.38 18.84
N ALA A 33 0.12 -30.05 19.28
CA ALA A 33 -1.12 -30.19 18.52
C ALA A 33 -1.83 -28.86 18.31
N ILE A 34 -1.80 -27.96 19.29
CA ILE A 34 -2.35 -26.61 19.14
C ILE A 34 -1.55 -25.80 18.10
N ARG A 35 -0.24 -25.96 18.08
CA ARG A 35 0.65 -25.30 17.11
C ARG A 35 0.45 -25.80 15.68
N THR A 36 0.20 -27.09 15.53
CA THR A 36 0.05 -27.74 14.21
C THR A 36 -1.41 -27.87 13.74
N ALA A 37 -2.33 -27.25 14.48
CA ALA A 37 -3.76 -27.25 14.10
C ALA A 37 -3.97 -26.70 12.70
N SER A 38 -4.83 -27.36 11.94
CA SER A 38 -5.12 -27.03 10.54
C SER A 38 -5.88 -25.71 10.38
N SER A 39 -6.51 -25.24 11.46
CA SER A 39 -7.24 -23.96 11.49
C SER A 39 -7.16 -23.27 12.85
N PRO A 40 -7.29 -21.92 12.90
CA PRO A 40 -7.37 -21.16 14.15
C PRO A 40 -8.50 -21.62 15.07
N ARG A 41 -9.63 -22.06 14.51
CA ARG A 41 -10.76 -22.60 15.27
C ARG A 41 -10.40 -23.92 15.96
N GLU A 42 -9.72 -24.79 15.27
CA GLU A 42 -9.24 -26.06 15.83
C GLU A 42 -8.24 -25.84 16.97
N ALA A 43 -7.30 -24.89 16.81
CA ALA A 43 -6.35 -24.53 17.87
C ALA A 43 -7.05 -24.07 19.14
N LEU A 44 -8.07 -23.22 19.04
CA LEU A 44 -8.88 -22.78 20.19
C LEU A 44 -9.70 -23.91 20.82
N LEU A 45 -10.24 -24.82 20.01
CA LEU A 45 -10.94 -26.01 20.52
C LEU A 45 -10.00 -26.92 21.30
N LEU A 46 -8.83 -27.21 20.77
CA LEU A 46 -7.81 -28.02 21.45
C LEU A 46 -7.39 -27.37 22.77
N PHE A 47 -7.18 -26.04 22.77
CA PHE A 47 -6.90 -25.29 23.98
C PHE A 47 -8.02 -25.40 25.02
N LYS A 48 -9.30 -25.20 24.61
CA LYS A 48 -10.48 -25.36 25.49
C LYS A 48 -10.60 -26.77 26.07
N PHE A 49 -10.31 -27.82 25.28
CA PHE A 49 -10.31 -29.22 25.76
C PHE A 49 -9.22 -29.45 26.79
N ARG A 50 -8.02 -28.90 26.57
CA ARG A 50 -6.90 -28.97 27.51
C ARG A 50 -7.28 -28.30 28.82
N VAL A 51 -7.82 -27.12 28.80
CA VAL A 51 -8.30 -26.35 29.95
C VAL A 51 -9.32 -27.13 30.77
N ARG A 52 -10.27 -27.84 30.16
CA ARG A 52 -11.32 -28.61 30.83
C ARG A 52 -10.81 -29.88 31.50
N ARG A 53 -9.73 -30.46 31.00
CA ARG A 53 -9.17 -31.72 31.55
C ARG A 53 -8.27 -31.52 32.78
N ARG A 54 -7.76 -30.31 33.00
CA ARG A 54 -6.85 -30.02 34.11
C ARG A 54 -7.56 -29.30 35.26
N GLN A 55 -7.78 -30.06 36.31
CA GLN A 55 -7.96 -29.52 37.67
C GLN A 55 -6.59 -29.63 38.37
N GLY A 56 -5.91 -28.47 38.55
CA GLY A 56 -4.98 -28.35 39.66
C GLY A 56 -3.46 -28.50 39.45
N LEU A 57 -2.82 -28.04 38.36
CA LEU A 57 -1.33 -27.91 38.32
C LEU A 57 -0.94 -26.52 37.76
N HIS A 58 -0.36 -25.68 38.61
CA HIS A 58 -0.19 -24.23 38.38
C HIS A 58 1.12 -23.82 37.67
N ASP A 59 2.12 -24.69 37.41
CA ASP A 59 3.44 -24.28 36.90
C ASP A 59 3.97 -25.18 35.76
N ASP A 60 3.14 -25.43 34.72
CA ASP A 60 3.64 -26.19 33.57
C ASP A 60 4.07 -25.24 32.43
N PRO A 61 5.34 -25.17 32.02
CA PRO A 61 5.83 -24.36 30.89
C PRO A 61 5.08 -24.62 29.59
N PHE A 62 4.46 -25.79 29.45
CA PHE A 62 3.63 -26.13 28.31
C PHE A 62 2.31 -25.34 28.25
N GLU A 63 1.81 -24.81 29.38
CA GLU A 63 0.58 -24.02 29.41
C GLU A 63 0.80 -22.62 28.85
N THR A 64 1.95 -22.01 29.12
CA THR A 64 2.31 -20.70 28.54
C THR A 64 2.40 -20.77 27.03
N HIS A 65 3.01 -21.83 26.47
CA HIS A 65 3.08 -22.01 25.02
C HIS A 65 1.70 -22.25 24.40
N ALA A 66 0.86 -23.08 25.03
CA ALA A 66 -0.50 -23.34 24.57
C ALA A 66 -1.36 -22.06 24.59
N ALA A 67 -1.22 -21.24 25.64
CA ALA A 67 -1.90 -19.95 25.74
C ALA A 67 -1.45 -18.97 24.64
N VAL A 68 -0.14 -18.87 24.37
CA VAL A 68 0.40 -18.04 23.31
C VAL A 68 -0.13 -18.47 21.92
N PHE A 69 -0.21 -19.77 21.64
CA PHE A 69 -0.77 -20.25 20.37
C PHE A 69 -2.27 -20.01 20.25
N ALA A 70 -3.03 -20.16 21.34
CA ALA A 70 -4.45 -19.82 21.37
C ALA A 70 -4.67 -18.32 21.13
N LEU A 71 -3.86 -17.44 21.72
CA LEU A 71 -3.89 -16.00 21.48
C LEU A 71 -3.57 -15.65 20.03
N LYS A 72 -2.55 -16.29 19.45
CA LYS A 72 -2.24 -16.11 18.01
C LYS A 72 -3.38 -16.50 17.10
N SER A 73 -4.17 -17.49 17.48
CA SER A 73 -5.37 -17.88 16.72
C SER A 73 -6.47 -16.79 16.74
N CYS A 74 -6.49 -15.92 17.74
CA CYS A 74 -7.42 -14.79 17.84
C CYS A 74 -7.04 -13.60 16.95
N PHE A 75 -5.90 -13.61 16.25
CA PHE A 75 -5.51 -12.55 15.32
C PHE A 75 -6.41 -12.50 14.06
N HIS A 76 -7.17 -13.56 13.80
CA HIS A 76 -8.13 -13.60 12.71
C HIS A 76 -9.47 -12.99 13.15
N ALA A 77 -10.00 -12.05 12.37
CA ALA A 77 -11.17 -11.23 12.67
C ALA A 77 -12.39 -11.96 13.27
N PRO A 78 -12.83 -13.15 12.76
CA PRO A 78 -14.00 -13.82 13.34
C PRO A 78 -13.79 -14.40 14.74
N LEU A 79 -12.53 -14.52 15.20
CA LEU A 79 -12.18 -15.09 16.50
C LEU A 79 -11.79 -14.02 17.54
N ALA A 80 -11.63 -12.78 17.12
CA ALA A 80 -11.31 -11.66 18.02
C ALA A 80 -12.37 -11.45 19.12
N ALA A 81 -13.63 -11.79 18.86
CA ALA A 81 -14.70 -11.76 19.85
C ALA A 81 -14.48 -12.71 21.05
N LEU A 82 -13.63 -13.72 20.91
CA LEU A 82 -13.29 -14.65 22.00
C LEU A 82 -12.16 -14.13 22.89
N LEU A 83 -11.48 -13.08 22.48
CA LEU A 83 -10.32 -12.52 23.20
C LEU A 83 -10.63 -12.11 24.66
N PRO A 84 -11.76 -11.44 24.98
CA PRO A 84 -12.07 -11.13 26.37
C PRO A 84 -12.27 -12.35 27.26
N HIS A 85 -12.85 -13.43 26.71
CA HIS A 85 -13.05 -14.67 27.46
C HIS A 85 -11.73 -15.40 27.73
N LEU A 86 -10.84 -15.40 26.75
CA LEU A 86 -9.50 -15.96 26.87
C LEU A 86 -8.68 -15.13 27.86
N HIS A 87 -8.76 -13.82 27.81
CA HIS A 87 -8.13 -12.92 28.77
C HIS A 87 -8.59 -13.19 30.22
N ALA A 88 -9.90 -13.27 30.45
CA ALA A 88 -10.45 -13.60 31.76
C ALA A 88 -9.96 -14.96 32.30
N TYR A 89 -9.80 -15.95 31.41
CA TYR A 89 -9.19 -17.23 31.78
C TYR A 89 -7.72 -17.07 32.17
N LEU A 90 -6.91 -16.35 31.40
CA LEU A 90 -5.49 -16.13 31.65
C LEU A 90 -5.24 -15.38 32.98
N ILE A 91 -6.15 -14.44 33.33
CA ILE A 91 -6.12 -13.79 34.66
C ILE A 91 -6.38 -14.81 35.77
N LYS A 92 -7.45 -15.62 35.66
CA LYS A 92 -7.82 -16.61 36.69
C LYS A 92 -6.74 -17.67 36.92
N THR A 93 -5.95 -17.99 35.91
CA THR A 93 -4.87 -18.97 35.96
C THR A 93 -3.50 -18.36 36.28
N ASN A 94 -3.45 -17.05 36.51
CA ASN A 94 -2.22 -16.26 36.68
C ASN A 94 -1.20 -16.36 35.51
N LEU A 95 -1.64 -16.82 34.35
CA LEU A 95 -0.77 -16.92 33.16
C LEU A 95 -0.39 -15.55 32.57
N CYS A 96 -1.16 -14.50 32.89
CA CYS A 96 -0.83 -13.14 32.46
C CYS A 96 0.47 -12.60 33.08
N SER A 97 0.95 -13.17 34.17
CA SER A 97 2.24 -12.80 34.79
C SER A 97 3.45 -13.20 33.93
N HIS A 98 3.29 -14.15 33.01
CA HIS A 98 4.33 -14.52 32.07
C HIS A 98 4.48 -13.52 30.93
N VAL A 99 5.69 -12.99 30.77
CA VAL A 99 6.02 -11.95 29.77
C VAL A 99 5.60 -12.35 28.33
N TYR A 100 5.79 -13.62 27.96
CA TYR A 100 5.40 -14.10 26.62
C TYR A 100 3.88 -14.13 26.41
N VAL A 101 3.11 -14.48 27.46
CA VAL A 101 1.64 -14.48 27.40
C VAL A 101 1.12 -13.05 27.38
N ALA A 102 1.65 -12.18 28.24
CA ALA A 102 1.31 -10.76 28.28
C ALA A 102 1.58 -10.08 26.92
N SER A 103 2.75 -10.35 26.32
CA SER A 103 3.10 -9.81 24.99
C SER A 103 2.16 -10.31 23.89
N ALA A 104 1.81 -11.60 23.88
CA ALA A 104 0.88 -12.17 22.91
C ALA A 104 -0.55 -11.64 23.10
N LEU A 105 -0.99 -11.46 24.34
CA LEU A 105 -2.28 -10.89 24.68
C LEU A 105 -2.36 -9.42 24.25
N LEU A 106 -1.31 -8.64 24.54
CA LEU A 106 -1.20 -7.25 24.08
C LEU A 106 -1.26 -7.16 22.55
N HIS A 107 -0.56 -8.04 21.85
CA HIS A 107 -0.57 -8.08 20.39
C HIS A 107 -1.98 -8.40 19.84
N ALA A 108 -2.71 -9.32 20.46
CA ALA A 108 -4.08 -9.64 20.09
C ALA A 108 -5.03 -8.43 20.28
N TYR A 109 -4.90 -7.72 21.39
CA TYR A 109 -5.66 -6.48 21.62
C TYR A 109 -5.24 -5.36 20.68
N ALA A 110 -3.95 -5.20 20.40
CA ALA A 110 -3.45 -4.19 19.45
C ALA A 110 -4.02 -4.34 18.04
N LEU A 111 -4.44 -5.55 17.66
CA LEU A 111 -5.08 -5.82 16.36
C LEU A 111 -6.61 -5.65 16.40
N SER A 112 -7.25 -5.85 17.55
CA SER A 112 -8.72 -5.89 17.67
C SER A 112 -9.33 -4.68 18.40
N SER A 113 -8.63 -4.11 19.37
CA SER A 113 -9.10 -3.02 20.21
C SER A 113 -7.95 -2.15 20.72
N PRO A 114 -7.59 -1.07 20.05
CA PRO A 114 -6.51 -0.18 20.50
C PRO A 114 -6.70 0.36 21.91
N VAL A 115 -7.94 0.61 22.32
CA VAL A 115 -8.29 1.07 23.68
C VAL A 115 -7.99 -0.03 24.70
N GLY A 116 -8.39 -1.28 24.40
CA GLY A 116 -8.08 -2.43 25.24
C GLY A 116 -6.59 -2.72 25.33
N ALA A 117 -5.87 -2.53 24.24
CA ALA A 117 -4.40 -2.66 24.21
C ALA A 117 -3.72 -1.65 25.13
N ARG A 118 -4.20 -0.41 25.14
CA ARG A 118 -3.65 0.65 26.01
C ARG A 118 -3.89 0.33 27.49
N ALA A 119 -5.13 -0.03 27.86
CA ALA A 119 -5.44 -0.41 29.22
C ALA A 119 -4.58 -1.58 29.70
N LEU A 120 -4.44 -2.63 28.88
CA LEU A 120 -3.60 -3.77 29.20
C LEU A 120 -2.11 -3.39 29.32
N PHE A 121 -1.62 -2.52 28.43
CA PHE A 121 -0.23 -2.07 28.46
C PHE A 121 0.09 -1.32 29.77
N ASP A 122 -0.85 -0.52 30.27
CA ASP A 122 -0.68 0.21 31.52
C ASP A 122 -0.66 -0.71 32.74
N GLU A 123 -1.33 -1.88 32.66
CA GLU A 123 -1.36 -2.91 33.72
C GLU A 123 -0.11 -3.82 33.75
N ILE A 124 0.67 -3.88 32.66
CA ILE A 124 1.89 -4.73 32.60
C ILE A 124 3.00 -4.12 33.46
N PRO A 125 3.42 -4.79 34.57
CA PRO A 125 4.39 -4.21 35.50
C PRO A 125 5.83 -4.27 34.96
N HIS A 126 6.18 -5.32 34.22
CA HIS A 126 7.50 -5.51 33.61
C HIS A 126 7.38 -5.49 32.10
N ARG A 127 7.75 -4.38 31.52
CA ARG A 127 7.74 -4.18 30.06
C ARG A 127 9.10 -4.55 29.50
N ASN A 128 9.09 -5.19 28.34
CA ASN A 128 10.29 -5.44 27.55
C ASN A 128 10.13 -4.76 26.18
N VAL A 129 11.20 -4.68 25.41
CA VAL A 129 11.22 -4.05 24.09
C VAL A 129 10.12 -4.62 23.17
N VAL A 130 9.76 -5.90 23.28
CA VAL A 130 8.71 -6.52 22.47
C VAL A 130 7.32 -5.98 22.83
N THR A 131 7.01 -5.83 24.13
CA THR A 131 5.73 -5.25 24.58
C THR A 131 5.63 -3.77 24.19
N GLU A 132 6.71 -3.03 24.38
CA GLU A 132 6.79 -1.61 23.99
C GLU A 132 6.66 -1.44 22.49
N ASN A 133 7.34 -2.24 21.67
CA ASN A 133 7.21 -2.24 20.21
C ASN A 133 5.79 -2.59 19.74
N THR A 134 5.13 -3.53 20.42
CA THR A 134 3.75 -3.90 20.10
C THR A 134 2.80 -2.71 20.34
N MET A 135 2.95 -2.03 21.49
CA MET A 135 2.15 -0.85 21.79
C MET A 135 2.49 0.32 20.87
N LEU A 136 3.77 0.52 20.58
CA LEU A 136 4.25 1.53 19.64
C LEU A 136 3.63 1.33 18.25
N ALA A 137 3.63 0.10 17.73
CA ALA A 137 3.02 -0.22 16.44
C ALA A 137 1.49 -0.03 16.46
N CYS A 138 0.83 -0.28 17.60
CA CYS A 138 -0.60 -0.02 17.77
C CYS A 138 -0.89 1.48 17.70
N LEU A 139 -0.16 2.31 18.44
CA LEU A 139 -0.29 3.76 18.45
C LEU A 139 0.09 4.38 17.09
N ALA A 140 1.14 3.85 16.45
CA ALA A 140 1.60 4.33 15.16
C ALA A 140 0.59 4.10 14.03
N ARG A 141 -0.28 3.11 14.13
CA ARG A 141 -1.41 2.88 13.21
C ARG A 141 -2.60 3.82 13.43
N GLY A 142 -2.73 4.40 14.63
CA GLY A 142 -3.78 5.38 14.94
C GLY A 142 -3.58 6.71 14.20
N ASP A 143 -4.57 7.60 14.24
CA ASP A 143 -4.55 8.87 13.50
C ASP A 143 -3.55 9.89 14.08
N ASP A 144 -3.28 9.83 15.38
CA ASP A 144 -2.36 10.73 16.07
C ASP A 144 -1.05 10.04 16.45
N LEU A 145 0.04 10.45 15.79
CA LEU A 145 1.39 9.97 16.10
C LEU A 145 2.00 10.55 17.38
N SER A 146 1.35 11.51 18.04
CA SER A 146 1.93 12.17 19.22
C SER A 146 2.10 11.19 20.38
N ALA A 147 1.12 10.33 20.62
CA ALA A 147 1.18 9.28 21.64
C ALA A 147 2.28 8.24 21.33
N ALA A 148 2.40 7.83 20.05
CA ALA A 148 3.47 6.94 19.61
C ALA A 148 4.85 7.59 19.82
N ARG A 149 4.99 8.87 19.50
CA ARG A 149 6.25 9.61 19.70
C ARG A 149 6.61 9.74 21.18
N THR A 150 5.61 9.98 22.03
CA THR A 150 5.82 10.05 23.49
C THR A 150 6.34 8.72 24.03
N LEU A 151 5.71 7.61 23.65
CA LEU A 151 6.16 6.26 24.05
C LEU A 151 7.59 6.00 23.53
N PHE A 152 7.83 6.25 22.24
CA PHE A 152 9.14 6.07 21.60
C PHE A 152 10.25 6.84 22.37
N ASN A 153 9.99 8.09 22.75
CA ASN A 153 10.97 8.89 23.48
C ASN A 153 11.21 8.34 24.91
N ALA A 154 10.19 7.77 25.54
CA ALA A 154 10.26 7.20 26.88
C ALA A 154 10.94 5.81 26.95
N MET A 155 11.03 5.09 25.82
CA MET A 155 11.68 3.78 25.77
C MET A 155 13.17 3.90 26.07
N PRO A 156 13.69 3.15 27.08
CA PRO A 156 15.10 3.17 27.44
C PRO A 156 16.00 2.52 26.39
N GLU A 157 15.51 1.44 25.79
CA GLU A 157 16.21 0.68 24.75
C GLU A 157 15.39 0.68 23.47
N LYS A 158 16.04 0.94 22.35
CA LYS A 158 15.42 1.00 21.02
C LYS A 158 16.15 0.05 20.09
N ASP A 159 15.45 -0.96 19.59
CA ASP A 159 15.96 -1.87 18.57
C ASP A 159 15.62 -1.39 17.15
N ILE A 160 16.06 -2.12 16.14
CA ILE A 160 15.76 -1.80 14.73
C ILE A 160 14.25 -1.75 14.47
N ALA A 161 13.46 -2.63 15.13
CA ALA A 161 12.01 -2.66 14.95
C ALA A 161 11.33 -1.41 15.54
N THR A 162 11.84 -0.88 16.66
CA THR A 162 11.39 0.37 17.27
C THR A 162 11.57 1.55 16.31
N TRP A 163 12.79 1.70 15.77
CA TRP A 163 13.10 2.76 14.81
C TRP A 163 12.31 2.60 13.51
N SER A 164 12.25 1.36 12.95
CA SER A 164 11.52 1.08 11.71
C SER A 164 10.04 1.42 11.83
N THR A 165 9.43 1.11 12.97
CA THR A 165 8.02 1.41 13.22
C THR A 165 7.75 2.92 13.18
N MET A 166 8.57 3.72 13.88
CA MET A 166 8.37 5.18 13.90
C MET A 166 8.72 5.83 12.58
N ILE A 167 9.83 5.46 11.95
CA ILE A 167 10.22 5.97 10.64
C ILE A 167 9.12 5.65 9.63
N GLY A 168 8.65 4.38 9.58
CA GLY A 168 7.59 3.95 8.69
C GLY A 168 6.30 4.76 8.86
N ALA A 169 5.86 4.94 10.09
CA ALA A 169 4.65 5.68 10.40
C ALA A 169 4.70 7.15 9.96
N TYR A 170 5.84 7.83 10.11
CA TYR A 170 6.02 9.19 9.59
C TYR A 170 6.12 9.24 8.07
N MET A 171 6.78 8.25 7.45
CA MET A 171 6.90 8.17 5.99
C MET A 171 5.54 7.95 5.32
N GLU A 172 4.73 7.02 5.84
CA GLU A 172 3.38 6.72 5.34
C GLU A 172 2.44 7.93 5.40
N ARG A 173 2.56 8.77 6.44
CA ARG A 173 1.78 10.02 6.57
C ARG A 173 2.37 11.22 5.83
N GLY A 174 3.39 11.01 5.02
CA GLY A 174 4.04 12.08 4.25
C GLY A 174 4.88 13.05 5.08
N GLN A 175 5.07 12.79 6.39
CA GLN A 175 5.90 13.61 7.29
C GLN A 175 7.39 13.23 7.19
N ARG A 176 7.91 13.28 5.99
CA ARG A 176 9.25 12.81 5.61
C ARG A 176 10.39 13.45 6.33
N ALA A 177 10.31 14.76 6.57
CA ALA A 177 11.37 15.48 7.26
C ALA A 177 11.63 14.88 8.66
N ILE A 178 10.56 14.48 9.35
CA ILE A 178 10.64 13.84 10.67
C ILE A 178 11.16 12.41 10.55
N GLY A 179 10.66 11.63 9.58
CA GLY A 179 11.13 10.26 9.34
C GLY A 179 12.62 10.20 9.01
N LEU A 180 13.11 11.13 8.16
CA LEU A 180 14.53 11.25 7.82
C LEU A 180 15.39 11.76 8.99
N ALA A 181 14.85 12.63 9.86
CA ALA A 181 15.53 13.05 11.06
C ALA A 181 15.73 11.86 12.02
N LEU A 182 14.66 11.07 12.25
CA LEU A 182 14.75 9.85 13.04
C LEU A 182 15.77 8.85 12.50
N PHE A 183 15.80 8.67 11.17
CA PHE A 183 16.79 7.80 10.55
C PHE A 183 18.22 8.29 10.78
N ARG A 184 18.46 9.61 10.71
CA ARG A 184 19.77 10.19 11.02
C ARG A 184 20.14 10.01 12.48
N ASP A 185 19.18 10.20 13.40
CA ASP A 185 19.39 9.98 14.83
C ASP A 185 19.80 8.53 15.10
N MET A 186 19.08 7.56 14.53
CA MET A 186 19.43 6.13 14.61
C MET A 186 20.84 5.84 14.07
N MET A 187 21.20 6.44 12.93
CA MET A 187 22.53 6.24 12.34
C MET A 187 23.66 6.90 13.15
N SER A 188 23.34 7.92 13.94
CA SER A 188 24.31 8.63 14.78
C SER A 188 24.66 7.86 16.04
N ASP A 189 23.76 7.01 16.54
CA ASP A 189 24.01 6.12 17.71
C ASP A 189 25.04 5.02 17.38
N GLY A 190 25.30 4.74 16.09
CA GLY A 190 26.43 3.93 15.62
C GLY A 190 26.30 2.41 15.77
N ASP A 191 25.47 1.91 16.69
CA ASP A 191 25.35 0.49 17.01
C ASP A 191 24.33 -0.24 16.11
N LEU A 192 23.34 0.46 15.58
CA LEU A 192 22.29 -0.12 14.76
C LEU A 192 22.55 0.07 13.26
N LYS A 193 22.40 -1.00 12.50
CA LYS A 193 22.49 -0.97 11.04
C LYS A 193 21.10 -1.11 10.43
N PRO A 194 20.70 -0.22 9.49
CA PRO A 194 19.42 -0.37 8.81
C PRO A 194 19.35 -1.69 8.05
N ASP A 195 18.22 -2.35 8.18
CA ASP A 195 17.91 -3.55 7.42
C ASP A 195 17.32 -3.20 6.03
N PRO A 196 17.25 -4.16 5.10
CA PRO A 196 16.69 -3.91 3.78
C PRO A 196 15.25 -3.37 3.79
N LEU A 197 14.43 -3.76 4.78
CA LEU A 197 13.05 -3.32 4.90
C LEU A 197 12.96 -1.83 5.26
N MET A 198 13.79 -1.36 6.18
CA MET A 198 13.90 0.06 6.52
C MET A 198 14.34 0.89 5.31
N LEU A 199 15.31 0.40 4.53
CA LEU A 199 15.76 1.07 3.31
C LEU A 199 14.65 1.17 2.26
N VAL A 200 13.83 0.13 2.11
CA VAL A 200 12.63 0.14 1.25
C VAL A 200 11.62 1.19 1.75
N THR A 201 11.38 1.24 3.05
CA THR A 201 10.46 2.21 3.67
C THR A 201 10.92 3.65 3.40
N LEU A 202 12.20 3.93 3.53
CA LEU A 202 12.76 5.25 3.20
C LEU A 202 12.58 5.59 1.70
N LEU A 203 12.77 4.62 0.80
CA LEU A 203 12.59 4.80 -0.64
C LEU A 203 11.13 5.09 -1.01
N SER A 204 10.16 4.46 -0.34
CA SER A 204 8.72 4.64 -0.62
C SER A 204 8.21 6.04 -0.26
N GLY A 205 8.80 6.68 0.72
CA GLY A 205 8.38 8.00 1.22
C GLY A 205 8.76 9.20 0.33
N GLY A 206 9.43 9.04 -0.80
CA GLY A 206 9.85 10.16 -1.65
C GLY A 206 8.73 10.76 -2.51
N SER A 207 8.56 12.11 -2.53
CA SER A 207 7.54 12.80 -3.37
C SER A 207 8.10 13.72 -4.44
N SER A 208 9.23 14.37 -4.17
CA SER A 208 9.87 15.22 -5.19
C SER A 208 10.96 14.44 -5.90
N THR A 209 11.03 14.60 -7.22
CA THR A 209 11.99 13.88 -8.08
C THR A 209 13.45 14.05 -7.64
N GLY A 210 13.82 15.21 -7.14
CA GLY A 210 15.19 15.49 -6.74
C GLY A 210 15.59 14.87 -5.41
N SER A 211 14.72 14.93 -4.40
CA SER A 211 14.98 14.27 -3.11
C SER A 211 15.00 12.76 -3.26
N LEU A 212 14.13 12.20 -4.13
CA LEU A 212 14.11 10.77 -4.48
C LEU A 212 15.43 10.32 -5.09
N ARG A 213 15.98 11.09 -6.03
CA ARG A 213 17.24 10.77 -6.71
C ARG A 213 18.42 10.72 -5.72
N LEU A 214 18.53 11.71 -4.84
CA LEU A 214 19.61 11.76 -3.84
C LEU A 214 19.47 10.61 -2.84
N MET A 215 18.26 10.36 -2.35
CA MET A 215 17.98 9.27 -1.42
C MET A 215 18.25 7.92 -2.04
N GLY A 216 17.78 7.67 -3.27
CA GLY A 216 18.05 6.44 -4.01
C GLY A 216 19.55 6.18 -4.16
N ARG A 217 20.33 7.19 -4.51
CA ARG A 217 21.82 7.08 -4.63
C ARG A 217 22.48 6.80 -3.28
N SER A 218 22.05 7.46 -2.22
CA SER A 218 22.62 7.25 -0.88
C SER A 218 22.33 5.87 -0.34
N ILE A 219 21.09 5.39 -0.49
CA ILE A 219 20.68 4.05 -0.06
C ILE A 219 21.37 2.96 -0.89
N HIS A 220 21.46 3.16 -2.21
CA HIS A 220 22.17 2.21 -3.08
C HIS A 220 23.65 2.12 -2.72
N ALA A 221 24.33 3.27 -2.55
CA ALA A 221 25.73 3.30 -2.12
C ALA A 221 25.93 2.71 -0.71
N TYR A 222 24.99 2.91 0.21
CA TYR A 222 25.00 2.27 1.50
C TYR A 222 24.93 0.74 1.38
N ALA A 223 23.96 0.25 0.60
CA ALA A 223 23.78 -1.20 0.38
C ALA A 223 25.05 -1.83 -0.23
N GLU A 224 25.65 -1.19 -1.24
CA GLU A 224 26.91 -1.65 -1.86
C GLU A 224 28.08 -1.64 -0.86
N LYS A 225 28.27 -0.56 -0.12
CA LYS A 225 29.37 -0.40 0.86
C LYS A 225 29.31 -1.46 1.97
N HIS A 226 28.12 -1.83 2.41
CA HIS A 226 27.93 -2.77 3.51
C HIS A 226 27.63 -4.20 3.04
N GLY A 227 27.72 -4.47 1.74
CA GLY A 227 27.49 -5.81 1.17
C GLY A 227 26.08 -6.33 1.39
N LEU A 228 25.08 -5.43 1.51
CA LEU A 228 23.69 -5.84 1.66
C LEU A 228 23.20 -6.44 0.34
N GLU A 229 22.62 -7.62 0.42
CA GLU A 229 22.00 -8.26 -0.73
C GLU A 229 20.82 -7.41 -1.22
N ILE A 230 20.83 -7.11 -2.52
CA ILE A 230 19.71 -6.43 -3.17
C ILE A 230 18.62 -7.47 -3.41
N ASN A 231 17.81 -7.72 -2.36
CA ASN A 231 16.67 -8.62 -2.45
C ASN A 231 15.56 -8.04 -3.36
N VAL A 232 14.52 -8.85 -3.63
CA VAL A 232 13.41 -8.48 -4.52
C VAL A 232 12.80 -7.11 -4.16
N GLN A 233 12.56 -6.85 -2.89
CA GLN A 233 11.89 -5.61 -2.44
C GLN A 233 12.79 -4.38 -2.60
N LEU A 234 14.05 -4.47 -2.16
CA LEU A 234 15.01 -3.37 -2.29
C LEU A 234 15.34 -3.08 -3.75
N GLY A 235 15.54 -4.13 -4.56
CA GLY A 235 15.78 -4.01 -6.00
C GLY A 235 14.62 -3.33 -6.73
N THR A 236 13.38 -3.78 -6.50
CA THR A 236 12.18 -3.15 -7.07
C THR A 236 12.06 -1.68 -6.67
N SER A 237 12.29 -1.37 -5.38
CA SER A 237 12.20 0.00 -4.86
C SER A 237 13.27 0.92 -5.44
N LEU A 238 14.51 0.44 -5.56
CA LEU A 238 15.61 1.20 -6.20
C LEU A 238 15.33 1.46 -7.68
N ILE A 239 14.88 0.44 -8.43
CA ILE A 239 14.49 0.59 -9.83
C ILE A 239 13.38 1.62 -9.96
N ALA A 240 12.31 1.51 -9.13
CA ALA A 240 11.18 2.44 -9.16
C ALA A 240 11.60 3.89 -8.84
N VAL A 241 12.47 4.09 -7.85
CA VAL A 241 12.99 5.42 -7.48
C VAL A 241 13.86 6.02 -8.57
N TYR A 242 14.77 5.24 -9.14
CA TYR A 242 15.60 5.70 -10.26
C TYR A 242 14.77 5.98 -11.50
N ALA A 243 13.81 5.12 -11.82
CA ALA A 243 12.88 5.32 -12.91
C ALA A 243 12.05 6.60 -12.70
N LYS A 244 11.40 6.78 -11.55
CA LYS A 244 10.63 8.00 -11.23
C LYS A 244 11.46 9.29 -11.28
N SER A 245 12.76 9.20 -10.97
CA SER A 245 13.67 10.35 -11.02
C SER A 245 14.31 10.58 -12.39
N GLY A 246 13.95 9.83 -13.44
CA GLY A 246 14.54 9.93 -14.76
C GLY A 246 15.97 9.38 -14.86
N CYS A 247 16.46 8.71 -13.81
CA CYS A 247 17.81 8.12 -13.78
C CYS A 247 17.81 6.70 -14.36
N LEU A 248 17.30 6.55 -15.59
CA LEU A 248 17.09 5.24 -16.23
C LEU A 248 18.38 4.40 -16.30
N LYS A 249 19.54 5.01 -16.55
CA LYS A 249 20.83 4.30 -16.53
C LYS A 249 21.11 3.61 -15.20
N SER A 250 20.81 4.28 -14.10
CA SER A 250 20.96 3.68 -12.76
C SER A 250 19.92 2.60 -12.49
N ALA A 251 18.68 2.76 -12.99
CA ALA A 251 17.66 1.73 -12.92
C ALA A 251 18.08 0.47 -13.67
N PHE A 252 18.59 0.61 -14.89
CA PHE A 252 19.16 -0.51 -15.66
C PHE A 252 20.31 -1.20 -14.93
N HIS A 253 21.25 -0.43 -14.37
CA HIS A 253 22.37 -0.99 -13.63
C HIS A 253 21.92 -1.86 -12.44
N VAL A 254 20.93 -1.39 -11.66
CA VAL A 254 20.34 -2.19 -10.58
C VAL A 254 19.65 -3.44 -11.15
N PHE A 255 18.86 -3.28 -12.23
CA PHE A 255 18.15 -4.38 -12.85
C PHE A 255 19.09 -5.49 -13.36
N GLU A 256 20.21 -5.13 -13.98
CA GLU A 256 21.20 -6.08 -14.50
C GLU A 256 21.91 -6.87 -13.39
N ARG A 257 22.08 -6.29 -12.22
CA ARG A 257 22.74 -6.94 -11.07
C ARG A 257 21.84 -7.89 -10.29
N ILE A 258 20.54 -7.89 -10.55
CA ILE A 258 19.60 -8.83 -9.91
C ILE A 258 19.69 -10.18 -10.64
N PRO A 259 20.14 -11.25 -9.96
CA PRO A 259 20.35 -12.55 -10.61
C PRO A 259 19.02 -13.20 -11.04
N GLU A 260 18.02 -13.20 -10.16
CA GLU A 260 16.70 -13.75 -10.43
C GLU A 260 15.65 -12.63 -10.53
N ARG A 261 15.28 -12.29 -11.76
CA ARG A 261 14.35 -11.21 -12.04
C ARG A 261 12.92 -11.73 -12.06
N ASN A 262 12.11 -11.23 -11.14
CA ASN A 262 10.69 -11.56 -11.10
C ASN A 262 9.83 -10.47 -11.78
N VAL A 263 8.51 -10.71 -11.84
CA VAL A 263 7.56 -9.80 -12.47
C VAL A 263 7.64 -8.35 -11.94
N MET A 264 7.99 -8.14 -10.66
CA MET A 264 8.06 -6.81 -10.07
C MET A 264 9.20 -5.96 -10.66
N HIS A 265 10.38 -6.55 -10.84
CA HIS A 265 11.54 -5.87 -11.43
C HIS A 265 11.27 -5.46 -12.88
N TRP A 266 10.74 -6.38 -13.69
CA TRP A 266 10.37 -6.11 -15.08
C TRP A 266 9.32 -5.03 -15.18
N THR A 267 8.25 -5.13 -14.39
CA THR A 267 7.16 -4.13 -14.37
C THR A 267 7.67 -2.74 -13.99
N ALA A 268 8.53 -2.64 -12.96
CA ALA A 268 9.10 -1.35 -12.56
C ALA A 268 9.93 -0.70 -13.67
N MET A 269 10.72 -1.49 -14.41
CA MET A 269 11.48 -0.99 -15.58
C MET A 269 10.57 -0.55 -16.72
N ILE A 270 9.58 -1.37 -17.11
CA ILE A 270 8.64 -1.07 -18.20
C ILE A 270 7.86 0.23 -17.87
N CYS A 271 7.30 0.33 -16.66
CA CYS A 271 6.59 1.54 -16.23
C CYS A 271 7.51 2.77 -16.18
N GLY A 272 8.74 2.61 -15.73
CA GLY A 272 9.72 3.68 -15.69
C GLY A 272 10.07 4.21 -17.09
N LEU A 273 10.34 3.33 -18.03
CA LEU A 273 10.61 3.68 -19.42
C LEU A 273 9.41 4.39 -20.06
N ALA A 274 8.20 3.85 -19.85
CA ALA A 274 6.97 4.44 -20.35
C ALA A 274 6.77 5.88 -19.85
N THR A 275 6.95 6.11 -18.54
CA THR A 275 6.74 7.42 -17.90
C THR A 275 7.69 8.50 -18.45
N HIS A 276 8.89 8.12 -18.87
CA HIS A 276 9.90 9.06 -19.39
C HIS A 276 9.94 9.14 -20.92
N GLY A 277 8.90 8.65 -21.60
CA GLY A 277 8.78 8.77 -23.06
C GLY A 277 9.62 7.80 -23.87
N HIS A 278 10.25 6.81 -23.22
CA HIS A 278 11.00 5.73 -23.87
C HIS A 278 10.08 4.57 -24.26
N GLY A 279 9.00 4.86 -25.01
CA GLY A 279 7.95 3.89 -25.29
C GLY A 279 8.43 2.69 -26.10
N ASN A 280 9.27 2.89 -27.11
CA ASN A 280 9.83 1.79 -27.90
C ASN A 280 10.72 0.87 -27.04
N ASP A 281 11.52 1.46 -26.13
CA ASP A 281 12.36 0.67 -25.21
C ASP A 281 11.50 -0.11 -24.20
N ALA A 282 10.41 0.49 -23.73
CA ALA A 282 9.47 -0.18 -22.83
C ALA A 282 8.78 -1.38 -23.49
N VAL A 283 8.38 -1.24 -24.76
CA VAL A 283 7.82 -2.32 -25.56
C VAL A 283 8.84 -3.44 -25.76
N ALA A 284 10.05 -3.10 -26.17
CA ALA A 284 11.13 -4.09 -26.32
C ALA A 284 11.45 -4.79 -24.99
N PHE A 285 11.34 -4.08 -23.87
CA PHE A 285 11.55 -4.64 -22.55
C PHE A 285 10.42 -5.59 -22.12
N PHE A 286 9.20 -5.31 -22.52
CA PHE A 286 8.06 -6.19 -22.33
C PHE A 286 8.22 -7.50 -23.12
N ASP A 287 8.66 -7.42 -24.39
CA ASP A 287 8.91 -8.62 -25.20
C ASP A 287 10.05 -9.45 -24.60
N LYS A 288 11.15 -8.84 -24.14
CA LYS A 288 12.23 -9.53 -23.41
C LYS A 288 11.76 -10.21 -22.12
N MET A 289 10.83 -9.60 -21.39
CA MET A 289 10.21 -10.22 -20.21
C MET A 289 9.48 -11.52 -20.58
N ARG A 290 8.74 -11.53 -21.69
CA ARG A 290 8.04 -12.72 -22.20
C ARG A 290 9.05 -13.80 -22.67
N GLU A 291 10.09 -13.41 -23.41
CA GLU A 291 11.17 -14.29 -23.83
C GLU A 291 11.90 -14.94 -22.65
N ALA A 292 12.04 -14.21 -21.54
CA ALA A 292 12.62 -14.72 -20.29
C ALA A 292 11.67 -15.67 -19.52
N GLY A 293 10.47 -15.95 -20.05
CA GLY A 293 9.48 -16.82 -19.42
C GLY A 293 8.78 -16.20 -18.21
N VAL A 294 8.93 -14.90 -17.97
CA VAL A 294 8.28 -14.22 -16.86
C VAL A 294 6.90 -13.77 -17.30
N ARG A 295 5.86 -14.30 -16.64
CA ARG A 295 4.46 -13.96 -16.95
C ARG A 295 4.14 -12.52 -16.56
N PRO A 296 3.71 -11.64 -17.51
CA PRO A 296 3.23 -10.30 -17.20
C PRO A 296 2.00 -10.32 -16.31
N ASN A 297 1.83 -9.30 -15.46
CA ASN A 297 0.60 -9.08 -14.69
C ASN A 297 -0.17 -7.86 -15.21
N GLU A 298 -1.34 -7.55 -14.62
CA GLU A 298 -2.18 -6.41 -15.00
C GLU A 298 -1.43 -5.06 -14.98
N ILE A 299 -0.55 -4.85 -13.98
CA ILE A 299 0.26 -3.64 -13.87
C ILE A 299 1.29 -3.57 -15.01
N THR A 300 1.87 -4.71 -15.40
CA THR A 300 2.78 -4.78 -16.55
C THR A 300 2.07 -4.37 -17.83
N PHE A 301 0.83 -4.85 -18.05
CA PHE A 301 0.02 -4.46 -19.20
C PHE A 301 -0.33 -2.97 -19.15
N THR A 302 -0.69 -2.42 -18.00
CA THR A 302 -0.87 -0.97 -17.85
C THR A 302 0.40 -0.21 -18.28
N GLY A 303 1.57 -0.68 -17.87
CA GLY A 303 2.87 -0.09 -18.22
C GLY A 303 3.13 -0.09 -19.72
N VAL A 304 2.97 -1.22 -20.40
CA VAL A 304 3.23 -1.32 -21.86
C VAL A 304 2.19 -0.58 -22.69
N LEU A 305 0.91 -0.56 -22.28
CA LEU A 305 -0.13 0.23 -22.94
C LEU A 305 0.13 1.72 -22.79
N ASN A 306 0.57 2.18 -21.62
CA ASN A 306 0.99 3.56 -21.40
C ASN A 306 2.21 3.92 -22.28
N ALA A 307 3.16 3.00 -22.42
CA ALA A 307 4.30 3.17 -23.32
C ALA A 307 3.85 3.36 -24.78
N CYS A 308 2.93 2.52 -25.27
CA CYS A 308 2.34 2.64 -26.59
C CYS A 308 1.62 3.99 -26.76
N CYS A 309 0.89 4.45 -25.72
CA CYS A 309 0.21 5.73 -25.74
C CYS A 309 1.18 6.91 -25.91
N HIS A 310 2.31 6.90 -25.17
CA HIS A 310 3.30 7.97 -25.28
C HIS A 310 4.10 7.95 -26.59
N ALA A 311 4.34 6.76 -27.14
CA ALA A 311 5.05 6.60 -28.41
C ALA A 311 4.16 6.66 -29.67
N GLY A 312 2.84 6.70 -29.50
CA GLY A 312 1.88 6.68 -30.62
C GLY A 312 1.80 5.34 -31.36
N LEU A 313 2.15 4.24 -30.68
CA LEU A 313 2.19 2.88 -31.23
C LEU A 313 0.79 2.25 -31.16
N ILE A 314 -0.08 2.60 -32.11
CA ILE A 314 -1.51 2.25 -32.07
C ILE A 314 -1.71 0.74 -32.23
N GLU A 315 -1.05 0.13 -33.24
CA GLU A 315 -1.27 -1.28 -33.56
C GLU A 315 -0.64 -2.19 -32.50
N GLU A 316 0.52 -1.81 -31.94
CA GLU A 316 1.15 -2.50 -30.82
C GLU A 316 0.26 -2.41 -29.56
N GLY A 317 -0.26 -1.23 -29.25
CA GLY A 317 -1.15 -1.05 -28.13
C GLY A 317 -2.42 -1.92 -28.25
N ARG A 318 -3.01 -1.99 -29.45
CA ARG A 318 -4.13 -2.86 -29.74
C ARG A 318 -3.78 -4.33 -29.55
N ARG A 319 -2.61 -4.75 -30.09
CA ARG A 319 -2.12 -6.13 -29.97
C ARG A 319 -1.92 -6.54 -28.51
N TYR A 320 -1.27 -5.68 -27.70
CA TYR A 320 -1.05 -5.98 -26.28
C TYR A 320 -2.35 -5.99 -25.48
N TYR A 321 -3.31 -5.12 -25.79
CA TYR A 321 -4.61 -5.13 -25.16
C TYR A 321 -5.38 -6.44 -25.44
N VAL A 322 -5.38 -6.89 -26.70
CA VAL A 322 -6.00 -8.18 -27.07
C VAL A 322 -5.28 -9.34 -26.40
N SER A 323 -3.92 -9.37 -26.44
CA SER A 323 -3.13 -10.40 -25.77
C SER A 323 -3.43 -10.47 -24.27
N MET A 324 -3.58 -9.34 -23.58
CA MET A 324 -3.95 -9.28 -22.17
C MET A 324 -5.25 -10.06 -21.88
N VAL A 325 -6.25 -9.90 -22.75
CA VAL A 325 -7.57 -10.52 -22.57
C VAL A 325 -7.57 -11.98 -23.04
N GLU A 326 -7.09 -12.24 -24.27
CA GLU A 326 -7.25 -13.55 -24.92
C GLU A 326 -6.16 -14.54 -24.51
N GLU A 327 -4.91 -14.09 -24.40
CA GLU A 327 -3.78 -14.97 -24.08
C GLU A 327 -3.59 -15.14 -22.57
N PHE A 328 -3.71 -14.02 -21.81
CA PHE A 328 -3.43 -14.01 -20.37
C PHE A 328 -4.66 -14.11 -19.50
N GLY A 329 -5.87 -13.88 -20.04
CA GLY A 329 -7.15 -14.01 -19.33
C GLY A 329 -7.41 -12.89 -18.31
N TYR A 330 -6.76 -11.74 -18.44
CA TYR A 330 -7.00 -10.60 -17.56
C TYR A 330 -8.19 -9.78 -18.03
N GLU A 331 -9.08 -9.44 -17.11
CA GLU A 331 -10.15 -8.49 -17.39
C GLU A 331 -9.60 -7.05 -17.42
N PRO A 332 -9.95 -6.24 -18.46
CA PRO A 332 -9.48 -4.87 -18.53
C PRO A 332 -10.04 -4.01 -17.38
N GLY A 333 -9.15 -3.47 -16.55
CA GLY A 333 -9.50 -2.49 -15.53
C GLY A 333 -9.50 -1.06 -16.06
N ILE A 334 -9.93 -0.11 -15.20
CA ILE A 334 -10.08 1.32 -15.53
C ILE A 334 -8.80 1.94 -16.13
N HIS A 335 -7.62 1.54 -15.64
CA HIS A 335 -6.34 2.03 -16.14
C HIS A 335 -6.02 1.54 -17.55
N HIS A 336 -6.35 0.29 -17.89
CA HIS A 336 -6.17 -0.28 -19.23
C HIS A 336 -7.06 0.45 -20.25
N TYR A 337 -8.33 0.64 -19.91
CA TYR A 337 -9.23 1.43 -20.73
C TYR A 337 -8.74 2.87 -20.91
N GLY A 338 -8.26 3.52 -19.83
CA GLY A 338 -7.70 4.86 -19.89
C GLY A 338 -6.53 4.98 -20.86
N CYS A 339 -5.59 4.02 -20.85
CA CYS A 339 -4.48 3.99 -21.79
C CYS A 339 -4.95 3.82 -23.24
N MET A 340 -5.95 2.95 -23.49
CA MET A 340 -6.46 2.73 -24.84
C MET A 340 -7.24 3.93 -25.37
N VAL A 341 -8.08 4.55 -24.53
CA VAL A 341 -8.81 5.79 -24.88
C VAL A 341 -7.81 6.90 -25.23
N ASP A 342 -6.80 7.12 -24.39
CA ASP A 342 -5.79 8.15 -24.62
C ASP A 342 -4.95 7.87 -25.89
N LEU A 343 -4.58 6.60 -26.14
CA LEU A 343 -3.87 6.18 -27.35
C LEU A 343 -4.64 6.54 -28.62
N PHE A 344 -5.90 6.11 -28.74
CA PHE A 344 -6.74 6.40 -29.92
C PHE A 344 -7.09 7.90 -30.02
N ALA A 345 -7.38 8.53 -28.89
CA ALA A 345 -7.73 9.95 -28.84
C ALA A 345 -6.56 10.85 -29.27
N LYS A 346 -5.34 10.59 -28.81
CA LYS A 346 -4.13 11.31 -29.23
C LYS A 346 -3.83 11.15 -30.72
N ALA A 347 -4.13 9.99 -31.27
CA ALA A 347 -3.97 9.68 -32.70
C ALA A 347 -5.07 10.27 -33.59
N GLY A 348 -6.07 10.98 -33.03
CA GLY A 348 -7.20 11.56 -33.76
C GLY A 348 -8.30 10.54 -34.10
N ARG A 349 -8.19 9.28 -33.69
CA ARG A 349 -9.21 8.23 -33.89
C ARG A 349 -10.31 8.36 -32.82
N LEU A 350 -10.98 9.52 -32.79
CA LEU A 350 -11.90 9.89 -31.71
C LEU A 350 -13.13 8.98 -31.63
N GLU A 351 -13.62 8.47 -32.75
CA GLU A 351 -14.75 7.53 -32.74
C GLU A 351 -14.39 6.19 -32.13
N ASP A 352 -13.18 5.71 -32.40
CA ASP A 352 -12.71 4.45 -31.79
C ASP A 352 -12.47 4.63 -30.28
N ALA A 353 -11.93 5.77 -29.87
CA ALA A 353 -11.78 6.11 -28.45
C ALA A 353 -13.16 6.17 -27.76
N TYR A 354 -14.15 6.78 -28.39
CA TYR A 354 -15.53 6.84 -27.87
C TYR A 354 -16.18 5.46 -27.78
N LYS A 355 -16.01 4.60 -28.79
CA LYS A 355 -16.50 3.20 -28.75
C LYS A 355 -15.91 2.41 -27.56
N ILE A 356 -14.63 2.65 -27.23
CA ILE A 356 -14.04 2.02 -26.06
C ILE A 356 -14.78 2.48 -24.80
N ILE A 357 -15.02 3.79 -24.65
CA ILE A 357 -15.75 4.34 -23.49
C ILE A 357 -17.15 3.75 -23.38
N GLU A 358 -17.88 3.61 -24.50
CA GLU A 358 -19.23 3.02 -24.52
C GLU A 358 -19.26 1.53 -24.13
N ASN A 359 -18.19 0.79 -24.48
CA ASN A 359 -18.11 -0.66 -24.26
C ASN A 359 -17.35 -1.03 -22.98
N MET A 360 -16.97 -0.06 -22.15
CA MET A 360 -16.33 -0.35 -20.85
C MET A 360 -17.28 -1.09 -19.93
N ARG A 361 -16.76 -2.14 -19.26
CA ARG A 361 -17.50 -2.85 -18.21
C ARG A 361 -17.60 -2.03 -16.92
N ALA A 362 -16.59 -1.24 -16.64
CA ALA A 362 -16.56 -0.33 -15.50
C ALA A 362 -17.09 1.06 -15.90
N GLU A 363 -17.72 1.77 -14.97
CA GLU A 363 -18.17 3.14 -15.24
C GLU A 363 -16.96 4.07 -15.50
N PRO A 364 -16.93 4.79 -16.65
CA PRO A 364 -15.83 5.69 -16.97
C PRO A 364 -15.71 6.82 -15.95
N ASN A 365 -14.53 7.01 -15.40
CA ASN A 365 -14.27 8.09 -14.46
C ASN A 365 -14.00 9.43 -15.18
N ILE A 366 -13.94 10.52 -14.40
CA ILE A 366 -13.71 11.87 -14.91
C ILE A 366 -12.37 11.99 -15.68
N VAL A 367 -11.34 11.20 -15.32
CA VAL A 367 -10.02 11.24 -15.96
C VAL A 367 -10.11 10.72 -17.41
N ILE A 368 -10.82 9.62 -17.65
CA ILE A 368 -11.01 9.06 -19.00
C ILE A 368 -11.76 10.05 -19.88
N TRP A 369 -12.84 10.62 -19.36
CA TRP A 369 -13.63 11.60 -20.10
C TRP A 369 -12.84 12.87 -20.39
N THR A 370 -12.06 13.38 -19.44
CA THR A 370 -11.23 14.58 -19.67
C THR A 370 -10.11 14.34 -20.67
N CYS A 371 -9.48 13.17 -20.68
CA CYS A 371 -8.52 12.78 -21.72
C CYS A 371 -9.18 12.79 -23.10
N PHE A 372 -10.35 12.18 -23.22
CA PHE A 372 -11.12 12.15 -24.47
C PHE A 372 -11.51 13.55 -24.93
N LEU A 373 -12.10 14.38 -24.06
CA LEU A 373 -12.52 15.76 -24.40
C LEU A 373 -11.33 16.67 -24.75
N ALA A 374 -10.19 16.50 -24.05
CA ALA A 374 -8.96 17.24 -24.38
C ALA A 374 -8.46 16.91 -25.80
N ALA A 375 -8.56 15.66 -26.21
CA ALA A 375 -8.25 15.25 -27.57
C ALA A 375 -9.28 15.81 -28.60
N CYS A 376 -10.56 15.77 -28.25
CA CYS A 376 -11.58 16.40 -29.10
C CYS A 376 -11.30 17.89 -29.33
N ARG A 377 -10.88 18.63 -28.29
CA ARG A 377 -10.45 20.03 -28.43
C ARG A 377 -9.23 20.16 -29.33
N LYS A 378 -8.20 19.32 -29.15
CA LYS A 378 -6.98 19.34 -29.96
C LYS A 378 -7.25 19.09 -31.43
N HIS A 379 -8.13 18.14 -31.72
CA HIS A 379 -8.53 17.78 -33.09
C HIS A 379 -9.71 18.58 -33.62
N LYS A 380 -10.16 19.59 -32.87
CA LYS A 380 -11.27 20.52 -33.25
C LYS A 380 -12.57 19.81 -33.64
N ASN A 381 -12.89 18.70 -32.98
CA ASN A 381 -14.09 17.92 -33.27
C ASN A 381 -15.11 18.08 -32.13
N PHE A 382 -16.00 19.08 -32.31
CA PHE A 382 -17.07 19.38 -31.34
C PHE A 382 -18.18 18.32 -31.36
N GLU A 383 -18.53 17.77 -32.52
CA GLU A 383 -19.66 16.84 -32.66
C GLU A 383 -19.47 15.58 -31.83
N ILE A 384 -18.25 15.05 -31.78
CA ILE A 384 -17.94 13.90 -30.95
C ILE A 384 -17.82 14.32 -29.45
N ALA A 385 -17.22 15.49 -29.18
CA ALA A 385 -17.10 16.01 -27.83
C ALA A 385 -18.45 16.19 -27.15
N LYS A 386 -19.48 16.63 -27.86
CA LYS A 386 -20.86 16.85 -27.39
C LYS A 386 -21.41 15.62 -26.65
N LYS A 387 -21.02 14.40 -27.04
CA LYS A 387 -21.50 13.16 -26.45
C LYS A 387 -21.07 12.98 -24.96
N GLY A 388 -20.00 13.67 -24.54
CA GLY A 388 -19.46 13.54 -23.17
C GLY A 388 -19.56 14.81 -22.32
N LEU A 389 -19.85 15.97 -22.89
CA LEU A 389 -19.76 17.27 -22.19
C LEU A 389 -20.64 17.36 -20.95
N GLU A 390 -21.93 17.06 -21.07
CA GLU A 390 -22.86 17.12 -19.92
C GLU A 390 -22.53 16.08 -18.84
N LYS A 391 -22.07 14.90 -19.28
CA LYS A 391 -21.68 13.83 -18.36
C LYS A 391 -20.46 14.22 -17.52
N VAL A 392 -19.46 14.85 -18.13
CA VAL A 392 -18.28 15.36 -17.43
C VAL A 392 -18.65 16.52 -16.50
N LEU A 393 -19.53 17.41 -16.94
CA LEU A 393 -19.98 18.54 -16.13
C LEU A 393 -20.70 18.06 -14.85
N SER A 394 -21.48 16.97 -14.93
CA SER A 394 -22.16 16.39 -13.77
C SER A 394 -21.23 15.65 -12.81
N MET A 395 -20.05 15.22 -13.28
CA MET A 395 -19.04 14.51 -12.47
C MET A 395 -18.00 15.46 -11.86
N ALA A 396 -17.87 16.68 -12.37
CA ALA A 396 -16.82 17.60 -11.96
C ALA A 396 -17.10 18.18 -10.57
N VAL A 397 -16.08 18.12 -9.71
CA VAL A 397 -16.10 18.71 -8.36
C VAL A 397 -15.53 20.13 -8.45
N PRO A 398 -16.30 21.19 -8.06
CA PRO A 398 -15.89 22.58 -8.25
C PRO A 398 -14.52 22.95 -7.68
N ASP A 399 -14.20 22.50 -6.47
CA ASP A 399 -12.95 22.85 -5.78
C ASP A 399 -11.71 22.16 -6.37
N GLU A 400 -11.88 21.03 -7.05
CA GLU A 400 -10.77 20.19 -7.53
C GLU A 400 -10.56 20.32 -9.03
N ASP A 401 -11.64 20.50 -9.82
CA ASP A 401 -11.68 20.28 -11.26
C ASP A 401 -11.76 21.57 -12.09
N GLY A 402 -11.22 22.70 -11.62
CA GLY A 402 -11.27 23.98 -12.35
C GLY A 402 -10.73 23.92 -13.79
N GLY A 403 -9.82 23.02 -14.09
CA GLY A 403 -9.33 22.76 -15.44
C GLY A 403 -10.37 22.10 -16.34
N VAL A 404 -11.25 21.28 -15.78
CA VAL A 404 -12.33 20.59 -16.50
C VAL A 404 -13.38 21.58 -16.98
N TYR A 405 -13.82 22.49 -16.12
CA TYR A 405 -14.76 23.55 -16.50
C TYR A 405 -14.21 24.42 -17.63
N THR A 406 -12.91 24.77 -17.58
CA THR A 406 -12.24 25.50 -18.64
C THR A 406 -12.27 24.72 -19.98
N LEU A 407 -11.96 23.42 -19.93
CA LEU A 407 -11.98 22.53 -21.09
C LEU A 407 -13.37 22.45 -21.72
N ILE A 408 -14.41 22.32 -20.92
CA ILE A 408 -15.81 22.26 -21.36
C ILE A 408 -16.20 23.60 -21.99
N SER A 409 -15.87 24.74 -21.36
CA SER A 409 -16.12 26.08 -21.91
C SER A 409 -15.44 26.28 -23.28
N ASP A 410 -14.17 25.85 -23.42
CA ASP A 410 -13.42 25.91 -24.67
C ASP A 410 -14.08 25.08 -25.79
N LEU A 411 -14.59 23.88 -25.44
CA LEU A 411 -15.27 23.01 -26.40
C LEU A 411 -16.61 23.60 -26.87
N TYR A 412 -17.41 24.16 -25.97
CA TYR A 412 -18.65 24.86 -26.36
C TYR A 412 -18.36 26.08 -27.26
N ALA A 413 -17.29 26.82 -26.94
CA ALA A 413 -16.84 27.95 -27.78
C ALA A 413 -16.43 27.48 -29.18
N LEU A 414 -15.72 26.33 -29.26
CA LEU A 414 -15.34 25.72 -30.54
C LEU A 414 -16.55 25.32 -31.38
N GLY A 415 -17.65 24.88 -30.75
CA GLY A 415 -18.92 24.56 -31.38
C GLY A 415 -19.84 25.78 -31.64
N GLY A 416 -19.41 27.02 -31.34
CA GLY A 416 -20.22 28.22 -31.45
C GLY A 416 -21.39 28.29 -30.46
N LYS A 417 -21.39 27.51 -29.40
CA LYS A 417 -22.46 27.39 -28.39
C LYS A 417 -22.26 28.41 -27.27
N TRP A 418 -22.37 29.70 -27.58
CA TRP A 418 -22.04 30.79 -26.64
C TRP A 418 -22.91 30.84 -25.41
N ASN A 419 -24.18 30.44 -25.49
CA ASN A 419 -25.06 30.34 -24.32
C ASN A 419 -24.57 29.28 -23.33
N ASP A 420 -24.05 28.15 -23.83
CA ASP A 420 -23.49 27.10 -22.98
C ASP A 420 -22.15 27.53 -22.40
N VAL A 421 -21.33 28.29 -23.13
CA VAL A 421 -20.09 28.89 -22.57
C VAL A 421 -20.43 29.79 -21.40
N GLU A 422 -21.45 30.67 -21.53
CA GLU A 422 -21.87 31.56 -20.46
C GLU A 422 -22.41 30.77 -19.26
N ARG A 423 -23.20 29.72 -19.50
CA ARG A 423 -23.71 28.82 -18.48
C ARG A 423 -22.57 28.19 -17.66
N VAL A 424 -21.57 27.62 -18.33
CA VAL A 424 -20.43 26.97 -17.66
C VAL A 424 -19.58 27.98 -16.87
N ARG A 425 -19.35 29.19 -17.44
CA ARG A 425 -18.61 30.25 -16.72
C ARG A 425 -19.37 30.75 -15.50
N ARG A 426 -20.68 30.90 -15.59
CA ARG A 426 -21.52 31.25 -14.44
C ARG A 426 -21.45 30.21 -13.35
N LEU A 427 -21.49 28.91 -13.70
CA LEU A 427 -21.28 27.83 -12.75
C LEU A 427 -19.89 27.87 -12.06
N MET A 428 -18.84 28.27 -12.79
CA MET A 428 -17.52 28.49 -12.22
C MET A 428 -17.52 29.63 -11.19
N ASP A 429 -18.19 30.73 -11.47
CA ASP A 429 -18.26 31.88 -10.56
C ASP A 429 -19.12 31.59 -9.35
N GLU A 430 -20.27 30.95 -9.49
CA GLU A 430 -21.19 30.55 -8.43
C GLU A 430 -20.55 29.56 -7.45
N ASN A 431 -19.73 28.65 -7.94
CA ASN A 431 -19.03 27.65 -7.13
C ASN A 431 -17.61 28.08 -6.70
N PHE A 432 -17.22 29.34 -6.91
CA PHE A 432 -15.90 29.87 -6.58
C PHE A 432 -14.73 29.05 -7.12
N VAL A 433 -14.89 28.43 -8.29
CA VAL A 433 -13.91 27.56 -8.91
C VAL A 433 -12.63 28.32 -9.24
N LYS A 434 -11.54 28.01 -8.56
CA LYS A 434 -10.22 28.61 -8.80
C LYS A 434 -9.38 27.71 -9.71
N LYS A 435 -8.95 28.28 -10.83
CA LYS A 435 -7.93 27.61 -11.65
C LYS A 435 -6.62 27.51 -10.87
N LYS A 436 -6.18 26.29 -10.56
CA LYS A 436 -4.87 26.07 -9.95
C LYS A 436 -3.78 26.59 -10.90
N ARG A 437 -2.93 27.49 -10.44
CA ARG A 437 -1.80 28.00 -11.22
C ARG A 437 -0.81 26.84 -11.46
N GLY A 438 -0.37 26.68 -12.69
CA GLY A 438 0.74 25.76 -12.98
C GLY A 438 1.99 26.23 -12.24
N SER A 439 2.65 25.32 -11.54
CA SER A 439 3.94 25.58 -10.91
C SER A 439 5.02 24.76 -11.62
N SER A 440 6.14 25.41 -11.95
CA SER A 440 7.34 24.72 -12.38
C SER A 440 8.41 24.92 -11.30
N PHE A 441 9.09 23.85 -10.92
CA PHE A 441 10.18 23.89 -9.96
C PHE A 441 11.49 23.65 -10.70
N ILE A 442 12.47 24.54 -10.45
CA ILE A 442 13.84 24.32 -10.86
C ILE A 442 14.60 23.88 -9.61
N GLU A 443 15.18 22.69 -9.68
CA GLU A 443 16.01 22.19 -8.61
C GLU A 443 17.38 22.85 -8.67
N VAL A 444 17.62 23.78 -7.73
CA VAL A 444 18.96 24.37 -7.55
C VAL A 444 19.79 23.40 -6.75
N LYS A 445 20.96 23.00 -7.25
CA LYS A 445 21.93 22.16 -6.52
C LYS A 445 22.36 22.87 -5.23
N GLU A 446 21.67 22.65 -4.13
CA GLU A 446 22.25 22.90 -2.81
C GLU A 446 23.33 21.84 -2.56
N ARG A 447 24.56 22.32 -2.53
CA ARG A 447 25.72 21.52 -2.15
C ARG A 447 25.64 21.17 -0.67
N ARG A 448 25.65 19.87 -0.36
CA ARG A 448 26.05 19.27 0.92
C ARG A 448 25.11 19.41 2.11
N THR A 449 24.35 18.35 2.40
CA THR A 449 24.10 18.01 3.83
C THR A 449 23.77 16.53 4.10
N LEU A 450 23.40 15.70 3.11
CA LEU A 450 23.06 14.28 3.35
C LEU A 450 24.25 13.31 3.22
N VAL A 451 25.35 13.72 2.59
CA VAL A 451 26.51 12.84 2.33
C VAL A 451 27.49 12.81 3.51
N ALA A 452 27.41 13.77 4.43
CA ALA A 452 28.35 13.86 5.55
C ALA A 452 28.03 12.88 6.72
N THR A 453 26.80 12.37 6.78
CA THR A 453 26.36 11.47 7.87
C THR A 453 26.38 9.99 7.51
N MET A 454 26.71 9.64 6.26
CA MET A 454 26.87 8.25 5.81
C MET A 454 28.33 7.85 5.53
N LYS A 455 29.30 8.50 6.21
CA LYS A 455 30.72 8.08 6.14
C LYS A 455 31.02 6.97 7.13
#